data_4e8ab7487ca9ffdd528de600018f78d5
#
_entry.id   4e8ab7487ca9ffdd528de600018f78d5
#
_cell.length_a   1.000
_cell.length_b   1.000
_cell.length_c   1.000
_cell.angle_alpha   90.00
_cell.angle_beta   90.00
_cell.angle_gamma   90.00
#
_symmetry.space_group_name_H-M   'P 1'
#
loop_
_entity.id
_entity.type
_entity.pdbx_description
1 polymer ?
#
loop_
_entity_poly.entity_id
_entity_poly.type
_entity_poly.pdbx_seq_one_letter_code
_entity_poly.pdbx_strand_id
1 'polypeptide(L)'
;MVLGADTKKFRTQDSIKLLNYSLNNFTYININEIIENEFNKWIENNNEYFDVYKGISNNLSLSCPKLKYNKIPVNVEDKNKIKIRINCNSNLVAPVFENEKVGTLSVLIDDTIMYSFDICNKNFIEKKGIDDYLKIFFKNFDMYINFIDIFWNIYY
;
A
#
# COMPACT_ATOMS: atom_id res chain seq x y z
N MET A 1 0.74 -29.35 21.48
CA MET A 1 0.82 -30.29 22.63
C MET A 1 -0.58 -30.47 23.15
N VAL A 2 -1.05 -31.72 23.31
CA VAL A 2 -2.39 -32.03 23.87
C VAL A 2 -2.22 -32.30 25.34
N LEU A 3 -2.89 -31.51 26.18
CA LEU A 3 -2.90 -31.64 27.65
C LEU A 3 -4.28 -32.02 28.13
N GLY A 4 -4.38 -32.63 29.32
CA GLY A 4 -5.67 -32.98 29.95
C GLY A 4 -6.29 -34.33 29.53
N ALA A 5 -5.58 -35.10 28.69
CA ALA A 5 -6.05 -36.46 28.36
C ALA A 5 -5.61 -37.46 29.44
N ASP A 6 -6.54 -38.27 29.95
CA ASP A 6 -6.31 -39.17 31.07
C ASP A 6 -5.32 -40.30 30.76
N THR A 7 -5.22 -40.73 29.51
CA THR A 7 -4.35 -41.82 29.10
C THR A 7 -3.52 -41.46 27.84
N LYS A 8 -2.40 -42.16 27.68
CA LYS A 8 -1.55 -42.02 26.44
C LYS A 8 -2.37 -42.34 25.19
N LYS A 9 -3.30 -43.30 25.24
CA LYS A 9 -4.15 -43.66 24.10
C LYS A 9 -5.07 -42.52 23.70
N PHE A 10 -5.75 -41.91 24.64
CA PHE A 10 -6.65 -40.78 24.39
C PHE A 10 -5.88 -39.55 23.84
N ARG A 11 -4.69 -39.26 24.39
CA ARG A 11 -3.80 -38.18 23.91
C ARG A 11 -3.42 -38.40 22.46
N THR A 12 -3.08 -39.65 22.07
CA THR A 12 -2.75 -39.98 20.68
C THR A 12 -3.96 -39.83 19.77
N GLN A 13 -5.13 -40.29 20.19
CA GLN A 13 -6.37 -40.17 19.41
C GLN A 13 -6.75 -38.69 19.20
N ASP A 14 -6.67 -37.84 20.22
CA ASP A 14 -6.99 -36.42 20.12
C ASP A 14 -5.98 -35.68 19.26
N SER A 15 -4.70 -36.04 19.33
CA SER A 15 -3.68 -35.50 18.43
C SER A 15 -3.97 -35.83 16.97
N ILE A 16 -4.38 -37.07 16.66
CA ILE A 16 -4.74 -37.50 15.30
C ILE A 16 -5.99 -36.73 14.83
N LYS A 17 -7.01 -36.57 15.68
CA LYS A 17 -8.22 -35.78 15.32
C LYS A 17 -7.87 -34.34 14.99
N LEU A 18 -7.05 -33.69 15.81
CA LEU A 18 -6.61 -32.31 15.57
C LEU A 18 -5.81 -32.16 14.28
N LEU A 19 -4.88 -33.11 14.01
CA LEU A 19 -4.12 -33.11 12.76
C LEU A 19 -5.02 -33.28 11.55
N ASN A 20 -5.94 -34.25 11.58
CA ASN A 20 -6.88 -34.46 10.48
C ASN A 20 -7.78 -33.25 10.27
N TYR A 21 -8.28 -32.64 11.35
CA TYR A 21 -9.04 -31.42 11.28
C TYR A 21 -8.24 -30.29 10.60
N SER A 22 -6.99 -30.07 11.04
CA SER A 22 -6.14 -29.04 10.47
C SER A 22 -5.84 -29.26 8.99
N LEU A 23 -5.51 -30.49 8.59
CA LEU A 23 -5.19 -30.84 7.21
C LEU A 23 -6.39 -30.71 6.26
N ASN A 24 -7.59 -31.00 6.76
CA ASN A 24 -8.80 -30.94 5.94
C ASN A 24 -9.42 -29.55 5.86
N ASN A 25 -9.22 -28.70 6.88
CA ASN A 25 -9.91 -27.41 6.96
C ASN A 25 -9.01 -26.20 6.70
N PHE A 26 -7.68 -26.37 6.69
CA PHE A 26 -6.76 -25.26 6.45
C PHE A 26 -5.90 -25.49 5.23
N THR A 27 -5.66 -24.41 4.49
CA THR A 27 -4.74 -24.35 3.37
C THR A 27 -3.76 -23.20 3.56
N TYR A 28 -2.58 -23.30 2.92
CA TYR A 28 -1.61 -22.21 2.91
C TYR A 28 -1.84 -21.32 1.68
N ILE A 29 -1.84 -20.03 1.90
CA ILE A 29 -1.90 -19.01 0.84
C ILE A 29 -0.65 -18.12 0.87
N ASN A 30 -0.22 -17.67 -0.31
CA ASN A 30 0.85 -16.69 -0.44
C ASN A 30 0.26 -15.28 -0.28
N ILE A 31 0.27 -14.79 0.95
CA ILE A 31 -0.36 -13.50 1.26
C ILE A 31 0.43 -12.32 0.70
N ASN A 32 1.77 -12.41 0.61
CA ASN A 32 2.58 -11.32 0.07
C ASN A 32 2.29 -11.08 -1.42
N GLU A 33 2.02 -12.12 -2.18
CA GLU A 33 1.62 -12.02 -3.58
C GLU A 33 0.27 -11.32 -3.75
N ILE A 34 -0.69 -11.64 -2.88
CA ILE A 34 -2.00 -10.98 -2.86
C ILE A 34 -1.85 -9.50 -2.52
N ILE A 35 -1.05 -9.18 -1.48
CA ILE A 35 -0.77 -7.81 -1.07
C ILE A 35 -0.13 -7.03 -2.22
N GLU A 36 0.91 -7.58 -2.86
CA GLU A 36 1.65 -6.91 -3.93
C GLU A 36 0.76 -6.65 -5.14
N ASN A 37 -0.05 -7.62 -5.55
CA ASN A 37 -0.98 -7.47 -6.67
C ASN A 37 -2.04 -6.40 -6.41
N GLU A 38 -2.68 -6.42 -5.23
CA GLU A 38 -3.72 -5.44 -4.89
C GLU A 38 -3.12 -4.04 -4.64
N PHE A 39 -1.92 -3.95 -4.08
CA PHE A 39 -1.20 -2.70 -3.88
C PHE A 39 -0.83 -2.04 -5.21
N ASN A 40 -0.31 -2.80 -6.18
CA ASN A 40 0.04 -2.29 -7.50
C ASN A 40 -1.20 -1.81 -8.26
N LYS A 41 -2.28 -2.59 -8.27
CA LYS A 41 -3.56 -2.17 -8.85
C LYS A 41 -4.08 -0.88 -8.21
N TRP A 42 -3.96 -0.77 -6.88
CA TRP A 42 -4.40 0.40 -6.17
C TRP A 42 -3.58 1.64 -6.54
N ILE A 43 -2.24 1.51 -6.67
CA ILE A 43 -1.38 2.61 -7.14
C ILE A 43 -1.78 3.05 -8.54
N GLU A 44 -1.96 2.11 -9.48
CA GLU A 44 -2.35 2.42 -10.86
C GLU A 44 -3.68 3.21 -10.94
N ASN A 45 -4.65 2.83 -10.10
CA ASN A 45 -5.97 3.46 -10.08
C ASN A 45 -6.01 4.79 -9.31
N ASN A 46 -5.01 5.09 -8.50
CA ASN A 46 -4.99 6.26 -7.62
C ASN A 46 -3.78 7.17 -7.85
N ASN A 47 -3.11 7.06 -8.99
CA ASN A 47 -1.87 7.79 -9.29
C ASN A 47 -2.04 9.33 -9.23
N GLU A 48 -3.23 9.83 -9.51
CA GLU A 48 -3.57 11.26 -9.46
C GLU A 48 -3.67 11.83 -8.04
N TYR A 49 -3.82 10.96 -7.02
CA TYR A 49 -4.03 11.38 -5.62
C TYR A 49 -2.75 11.56 -4.82
N PHE A 50 -1.57 11.30 -5.42
CA PHE A 50 -0.29 11.33 -4.71
C PHE A 50 0.49 12.64 -4.90
N ASP A 51 -0.19 13.73 -5.15
CA ASP A 51 0.42 15.04 -5.22
C ASP A 51 0.82 15.52 -3.82
N VAL A 52 2.11 15.84 -3.68
CA VAL A 52 2.64 16.45 -2.46
C VAL A 52 2.58 17.97 -2.61
N TYR A 53 1.70 18.59 -1.84
CA TYR A 53 1.54 20.05 -1.88
C TYR A 53 2.84 20.75 -1.47
N LYS A 54 3.26 21.74 -2.24
CA LYS A 54 4.55 22.48 -2.08
C LYS A 54 5.80 21.62 -2.18
N GLY A 55 5.74 20.40 -2.69
CA GLY A 55 6.91 19.57 -2.94
C GLY A 55 7.62 19.93 -4.25
N ILE A 56 8.95 19.75 -4.30
CA ILE A 56 9.72 19.91 -5.54
C ILE A 56 9.29 18.85 -6.55
N SER A 57 9.02 17.64 -6.09
CA SER A 57 8.47 16.54 -6.89
C SER A 57 7.05 16.23 -6.43
N ASN A 58 6.16 15.99 -7.38
CA ASN A 58 4.75 15.67 -7.09
C ASN A 58 4.52 14.16 -6.93
N ASN A 59 5.55 13.31 -7.11
CA ASN A 59 5.39 11.87 -7.13
C ASN A 59 5.85 11.24 -5.82
N LEU A 60 4.88 10.81 -5.03
CA LEU A 60 5.11 9.99 -3.85
C LEU A 60 5.54 8.58 -4.28
N SER A 61 6.63 8.08 -3.73
CA SER A 61 7.09 6.70 -3.96
C SER A 61 6.77 5.85 -2.74
N LEU A 62 5.77 4.97 -2.85
CA LEU A 62 5.28 4.18 -1.74
C LEU A 62 6.00 2.85 -1.60
N SER A 63 6.23 2.41 -0.36
CA SER A 63 6.73 1.08 -0.04
C SER A 63 5.58 0.09 0.09
N CYS A 64 5.63 -1.01 -0.66
CA CYS A 64 4.72 -2.13 -0.45
C CYS A 64 5.12 -2.89 0.81
N PRO A 65 4.27 -2.98 1.84
CA PRO A 65 4.58 -3.74 3.04
C PRO A 65 4.56 -5.24 2.74
N LYS A 66 5.43 -5.98 3.44
CA LYS A 66 5.53 -7.46 3.31
C LYS A 66 5.53 -8.11 4.68
N LEU A 67 4.84 -9.25 4.79
CA LEU A 67 4.97 -10.10 5.97
C LEU A 67 6.30 -10.84 5.96
N LYS A 68 6.82 -11.09 7.16
CA LYS A 68 8.02 -11.91 7.36
C LYS A 68 7.84 -13.34 6.81
N TYR A 69 6.63 -13.88 6.92
CA TYR A 69 6.28 -15.21 6.40
C TYR A 69 5.36 -15.04 5.19
N ASN A 70 5.78 -15.57 4.05
CA ASN A 70 5.02 -15.46 2.80
C ASN A 70 3.71 -16.27 2.81
N LYS A 71 3.68 -17.35 3.60
CA LYS A 71 2.55 -18.27 3.65
C LYS A 71 1.87 -18.20 5.01
N ILE A 72 0.58 -17.99 5.01
CA ILE A 72 -0.28 -18.04 6.20
C ILE A 72 -1.31 -19.17 6.04
N PRO A 73 -1.62 -19.89 7.13
CA PRO A 73 -2.71 -20.86 7.13
C PRO A 73 -4.04 -20.10 7.19
N VAL A 74 -4.96 -20.43 6.30
CA VAL A 74 -6.31 -19.87 6.25
C VAL A 74 -7.29 -21.01 6.12
N ASN A 75 -8.46 -20.88 6.72
CA ASN A 75 -9.55 -21.86 6.54
C ASN A 75 -9.91 -21.91 5.03
N VAL A 76 -10.14 -23.11 4.51
CA VAL A 76 -10.49 -23.33 3.11
C VAL A 76 -11.72 -22.50 2.70
N GLU A 77 -12.72 -22.38 3.58
CA GLU A 77 -13.94 -21.59 3.37
C GLU A 77 -13.67 -20.08 3.30
N ASP A 78 -12.62 -19.59 3.96
CA ASP A 78 -12.30 -18.17 4.05
C ASP A 78 -11.29 -17.70 2.99
N LYS A 79 -10.75 -18.62 2.20
CA LYS A 79 -9.77 -18.31 1.16
C LYS A 79 -10.25 -17.21 0.20
N ASN A 80 -11.53 -17.25 -0.18
CA ASN A 80 -12.13 -16.27 -1.10
C ASN A 80 -12.67 -15.01 -0.41
N LYS A 81 -12.60 -14.94 0.93
CA LYS A 81 -13.05 -13.80 1.72
C LYS A 81 -11.91 -12.85 2.11
N ILE A 82 -10.72 -13.10 1.59
CA ILE A 82 -9.56 -12.24 1.85
C ILE A 82 -9.73 -10.95 1.06
N LYS A 83 -9.65 -9.83 1.77
CA LYS A 83 -9.72 -8.48 1.21
C LYS A 83 -8.51 -7.67 1.66
N ILE A 84 -7.99 -6.85 0.77
CA ILE A 84 -6.95 -5.87 1.10
C ILE A 84 -7.61 -4.49 1.11
N ARG A 85 -7.44 -3.77 2.21
CA ARG A 85 -7.90 -2.39 2.35
C ARG A 85 -6.69 -1.49 2.48
N ILE A 86 -6.58 -0.52 1.58
CA ILE A 86 -5.52 0.48 1.55
C ILE A 86 -6.13 1.83 1.87
N ASN A 87 -5.56 2.52 2.83
CA ASN A 87 -5.95 3.87 3.22
C ASN A 87 -4.71 4.74 3.29
N CYS A 88 -4.56 5.66 2.35
CA CYS A 88 -3.44 6.61 2.30
C CYS A 88 -3.93 8.04 2.41
N ASN A 89 -3.08 8.89 2.97
CA ASN A 89 -3.34 10.31 3.10
C ASN A 89 -3.13 10.99 1.73
N SER A 90 -4.19 11.55 1.16
CA SER A 90 -4.15 12.19 -0.16
C SER A 90 -3.64 13.64 -0.14
N ASN A 91 -3.50 14.26 1.04
CA ASN A 91 -3.18 15.68 1.19
C ASN A 91 -1.84 15.87 1.94
N LEU A 92 -0.76 15.33 1.40
CA LEU A 92 0.55 15.50 1.99
C LEU A 92 1.12 16.87 1.63
N VAL A 93 1.78 17.48 2.61
CA VAL A 93 2.44 18.79 2.48
C VAL A 93 3.94 18.60 2.69
N ALA A 94 4.76 19.05 1.74
CA ALA A 94 6.22 18.98 1.85
C ALA A 94 6.75 19.85 3.02
N PRO A 95 7.85 19.44 3.66
CA PRO A 95 8.68 18.28 3.33
C PRO A 95 8.04 16.94 3.78
N VAL A 96 8.24 15.87 2.99
CA VAL A 96 7.87 14.50 3.37
C VAL A 96 9.14 13.67 3.50
N PHE A 97 9.35 13.11 4.68
CA PHE A 97 10.59 12.41 4.97
C PHE A 97 10.60 10.98 4.42
N GLU A 98 11.80 10.47 4.17
CA GLU A 98 11.98 9.05 3.89
C GLU A 98 11.53 8.21 5.08
N ASN A 99 10.85 7.09 4.82
CA ASN A 99 10.22 6.21 5.82
C ASN A 99 9.09 6.87 6.64
N GLU A 100 8.64 8.06 6.27
CA GLU A 100 7.45 8.66 6.87
C GLU A 100 6.21 7.85 6.54
N LYS A 101 5.39 7.58 7.56
CA LYS A 101 4.12 6.88 7.39
C LYS A 101 3.14 7.77 6.66
N VAL A 102 2.66 7.30 5.51
CA VAL A 102 1.70 8.01 4.66
C VAL A 102 0.37 7.29 4.54
N GLY A 103 0.31 6.05 5.03
CA GLY A 103 -0.92 5.27 4.97
C GLY A 103 -0.87 3.99 5.77
N THR A 104 -1.91 3.18 5.60
CA THR A 104 -2.06 1.87 6.24
C THR A 104 -2.66 0.88 5.26
N LEU A 105 -2.07 -0.30 5.17
CA LEU A 105 -2.60 -1.46 4.46
C LEU A 105 -3.12 -2.47 5.48
N SER A 106 -4.37 -2.88 5.34
CA SER A 106 -5.00 -3.88 6.22
C SER A 106 -5.42 -5.10 5.42
N VAL A 107 -5.07 -6.28 5.93
CA VAL A 107 -5.52 -7.57 5.43
C VAL A 107 -6.71 -8.02 6.24
N LEU A 108 -7.85 -8.23 5.58
CA LEU A 108 -9.09 -8.65 6.22
C LEU A 108 -9.44 -10.07 5.77
N ILE A 109 -10.00 -10.84 6.70
CA ILE A 109 -10.65 -12.12 6.42
C ILE A 109 -12.04 -12.04 7.04
N ASP A 110 -13.07 -12.23 6.20
CA ASP A 110 -14.48 -12.10 6.62
C ASP A 110 -14.75 -10.76 7.36
N ASP A 111 -14.26 -9.64 6.75
CA ASP A 111 -14.31 -8.27 7.25
C ASP A 111 -13.61 -8.01 8.61
N THR A 112 -12.94 -9.03 9.17
CA THR A 112 -12.11 -8.89 10.37
C THR A 112 -10.66 -8.60 10.00
N ILE A 113 -10.07 -7.54 10.58
CA ILE A 113 -8.67 -7.17 10.34
C ILE A 113 -7.75 -8.20 11.02
N MET A 114 -6.98 -8.93 10.23
CA MET A 114 -5.99 -9.90 10.70
C MET A 114 -4.59 -9.30 10.82
N TYR A 115 -4.22 -8.45 9.85
CA TYR A 115 -2.92 -7.78 9.82
C TYR A 115 -3.09 -6.34 9.40
N SER A 116 -2.26 -5.48 9.96
CA SER A 116 -2.20 -4.05 9.60
C SER A 116 -0.74 -3.64 9.47
N PHE A 117 -0.41 -2.92 8.38
CA PHE A 117 0.95 -2.50 8.05
C PHE A 117 0.95 -1.02 7.71
N ASP A 118 2.03 -0.35 8.06
CA ASP A 118 2.26 1.01 7.65
C ASP A 118 2.78 1.05 6.20
N ILE A 119 2.21 1.95 5.41
CA ILE A 119 2.72 2.32 4.10
C ILE A 119 3.58 3.56 4.31
N CYS A 120 4.85 3.48 3.89
CA CYS A 120 5.80 4.55 4.08
C CYS A 120 6.27 5.10 2.74
N ASN A 121 6.65 6.37 2.75
CA ASN A 121 7.32 6.99 1.60
C ASN A 121 8.76 6.48 1.48
N LYS A 122 9.23 6.19 0.25
CA LYS A 122 10.59 5.71 -0.02
C LYS A 122 11.61 6.82 -0.17
N ASN A 123 11.18 8.01 -0.60
CA ASN A 123 12.08 9.08 -0.99
C ASN A 123 11.79 10.35 -0.20
N PHE A 124 12.83 11.09 0.16
CA PHE A 124 12.65 12.44 0.70
C PHE A 124 12.09 13.38 -0.37
N ILE A 125 11.02 14.09 -0.04
CA ILE A 125 10.42 15.12 -0.89
C ILE A 125 10.64 16.47 -0.23
N GLU A 126 11.52 17.26 -0.83
CA GLU A 126 11.86 18.60 -0.33
C GLU A 126 10.74 19.60 -0.65
N LYS A 127 10.61 20.60 0.22
CA LYS A 127 9.69 21.72 0.01
C LYS A 127 10.28 22.70 -1.01
N LYS A 128 9.46 23.20 -1.93
CA LYS A 128 9.83 24.27 -2.88
C LYS A 128 10.31 25.50 -2.14
N GLY A 129 11.49 25.98 -2.52
CA GLY A 129 12.03 27.27 -2.11
C GLY A 129 11.47 28.44 -2.92
N ILE A 130 11.85 29.65 -2.56
CA ILE A 130 11.47 30.88 -3.29
C ILE A 130 11.98 30.81 -4.74
N ASP A 131 13.19 30.29 -4.93
CA ASP A 131 13.80 30.15 -6.27
C ASP A 131 13.01 29.23 -7.20
N ASP A 132 12.39 28.18 -6.66
CA ASP A 132 11.57 27.23 -7.43
C ASP A 132 10.26 27.90 -7.88
N TYR A 133 9.67 28.72 -7.02
CA TYR A 133 8.47 29.48 -7.39
C TYR A 133 8.80 30.55 -8.42
N LEU A 134 9.94 31.22 -8.31
CA LEU A 134 10.39 32.19 -9.32
C LEU A 134 10.62 31.50 -10.67
N LYS A 135 11.27 30.35 -10.72
CA LYS A 135 11.46 29.58 -11.96
C LYS A 135 10.10 29.21 -12.60
N ILE A 136 9.14 28.77 -11.81
CA ILE A 136 7.79 28.44 -12.29
C ILE A 136 7.10 29.70 -12.85
N PHE A 137 7.21 30.81 -12.15
CA PHE A 137 6.65 32.10 -12.57
C PHE A 137 7.23 32.55 -13.92
N PHE A 138 8.56 32.57 -14.07
CA PHE A 138 9.22 32.96 -15.33
C PHE A 138 8.90 32.02 -16.47
N LYS A 139 8.89 30.71 -16.23
CA LYS A 139 8.51 29.72 -17.24
C LYS A 139 7.08 29.94 -17.75
N ASN A 140 6.16 30.27 -16.88
CA ASN A 140 4.78 30.58 -17.28
C ASN A 140 4.70 31.91 -18.02
N PHE A 141 5.55 32.88 -17.66
CA PHE A 141 5.62 34.18 -18.33
C PHE A 141 6.19 34.07 -19.76
N ASP A 142 7.25 33.26 -19.96
CA ASP A 142 7.80 32.94 -21.28
C ASP A 142 6.78 32.22 -22.17
N MET A 143 6.00 31.33 -21.62
CA MET A 143 4.89 30.69 -22.35
C MET A 143 3.82 31.69 -22.77
N TYR A 144 3.53 32.72 -21.95
CA TYR A 144 2.57 33.77 -22.26
C TYR A 144 3.09 34.68 -23.38
N ILE A 145 4.35 35.06 -23.36
CA ILE A 145 5.00 35.87 -24.42
C ILE A 145 4.97 35.09 -25.72
N ASN A 146 5.41 33.84 -25.75
CA ASN A 146 5.38 33.01 -26.94
C ASN A 146 3.96 32.82 -27.51
N PHE A 147 2.94 32.74 -26.65
CA PHE A 147 1.55 32.64 -27.08
C PHE A 147 1.06 33.95 -27.74
N ILE A 148 1.48 35.10 -27.21
CA ILE A 148 1.17 36.41 -27.78
C ILE A 148 1.87 36.57 -29.15
N ASP A 149 3.12 36.19 -29.27
CA ASP A 149 3.88 36.24 -30.54
C ASP A 149 3.27 35.35 -31.62
N ILE A 150 2.80 34.14 -31.25
CA ILE A 150 2.10 33.24 -32.19
C ILE A 150 0.76 33.87 -32.61
N PHE A 151 0.02 34.51 -31.70
CA PHE A 151 -1.28 35.14 -31.98
C PHE A 151 -1.12 36.35 -32.92
N TRP A 152 -0.07 37.18 -32.74
CA TRP A 152 0.24 38.28 -33.60
C TRP A 152 0.63 37.84 -35.01
N ASN A 153 1.41 36.76 -35.13
CA ASN A 153 1.83 36.20 -36.45
C ASN A 153 0.71 35.50 -37.23
N ILE A 154 -0.45 35.20 -36.58
CA ILE A 154 -1.59 34.61 -37.23
C ILE A 154 -2.57 35.69 -37.73
N TYR A 155 -2.59 36.87 -37.12
CA TYR A 155 -3.59 37.92 -37.38
C TYR A 155 -3.01 39.16 -38.10
N TYR A 156 -1.73 39.22 -38.36
CA TYR A 156 -1.04 40.23 -39.16
C TYR A 156 -0.15 39.59 -40.21
#